data_d80b67f3b88b3c6326c87dfd51a1247e
#
_entry.id   d80b67f3b88b3c6326c87dfd51a1247e
#
_cell.length_a   1.000
_cell.length_b   1.000
_cell.length_c   1.000
_cell.angle_alpha   90.00
_cell.angle_beta   90.00
_cell.angle_gamma   90.00
#
_symmetry.space_group_name_H-M   'P 1'
#
loop_
_entity.id
_entity.type
_entity.pdbx_description
1 polymer ?
#
loop_
_entity_poly.entity_id
_entity_poly.type
_entity_poly.pdbx_seq_one_letter_code
_entity_poly.pdbx_strand_id
1 'polypeptide(L)'
;ETARNVGFDWEEREQVWDKVKEEIGEFQDEVANMDKDKAEAEFGDVMFSLINAARLYKINPDNALELTNQKFIRRFNYLEEHTIKEGKSLKDMSLEEMDAIWNEAKKKGL
;
A
#
# COMPACT_ATOMS: atom_id res chain seq x y z
N GLU A 1 11.80 3.96 -21.72
CA GLU A 1 12.01 2.86 -20.81
C GLU A 1 12.18 1.54 -21.52
N THR A 2 13.06 0.71 -21.01
CA THR A 2 13.40 -0.56 -21.65
C THR A 2 12.22 -1.50 -21.80
N ALA A 3 11.43 -1.69 -20.76
CA ALA A 3 10.29 -2.60 -20.78
C ALA A 3 9.25 -2.17 -21.82
N ARG A 4 9.00 -0.89 -21.91
CA ARG A 4 8.07 -0.32 -22.88
C ARG A 4 8.58 -0.49 -24.30
N ASN A 5 9.87 -0.25 -24.49
CA ASN A 5 10.49 -0.31 -25.81
C ASN A 5 10.51 -1.72 -26.39
N VAL A 6 10.49 -2.74 -25.55
CA VAL A 6 10.49 -4.14 -26.00
C VAL A 6 9.10 -4.77 -25.97
N GLY A 7 8.05 -3.98 -25.81
CA GLY A 7 6.69 -4.45 -25.89
C GLY A 7 6.11 -5.11 -24.65
N PHE A 8 6.71 -4.89 -23.49
CA PHE A 8 6.15 -5.38 -22.23
C PHE A 8 5.03 -4.50 -21.71
N ASP A 9 4.72 -3.43 -22.42
CA ASP A 9 3.65 -2.52 -22.05
C ASP A 9 2.34 -2.97 -22.66
N TRP A 10 1.23 -2.75 -21.97
CA TRP A 10 -0.09 -3.11 -22.47
C TRP A 10 -0.78 -1.88 -23.02
N GLU A 11 -1.41 -2.03 -24.18
CA GLU A 11 -2.13 -0.93 -24.83
C GLU A 11 -3.44 -0.61 -24.11
N GLU A 12 -4.09 -1.65 -23.60
CA GLU A 12 -5.38 -1.49 -22.94
C GLU A 12 -5.26 -1.54 -21.43
N ARG A 13 -5.94 -0.60 -20.78
CA ARG A 13 -5.93 -0.50 -19.31
C ARG A 13 -6.48 -1.77 -18.65
N GLU A 14 -7.46 -2.38 -19.26
CA GLU A 14 -8.06 -3.60 -18.74
C GLU A 14 -7.06 -4.73 -18.62
N GLN A 15 -6.19 -4.88 -19.63
CA GLN A 15 -5.16 -5.92 -19.61
C GLN A 15 -4.19 -5.73 -18.44
N VAL A 16 -3.86 -4.48 -18.13
CA VAL A 16 -2.95 -4.17 -17.03
C VAL A 16 -3.59 -4.56 -15.68
N TRP A 17 -4.86 -4.22 -15.50
CA TRP A 17 -5.55 -4.56 -14.26
C TRP A 17 -5.82 -6.05 -14.13
N ASP A 18 -6.09 -6.73 -15.25
CA ASP A 18 -6.21 -8.20 -15.25
C ASP A 18 -4.92 -8.85 -14.79
N LYS A 19 -3.78 -8.31 -15.22
CA LYS A 19 -2.47 -8.82 -14.81
C LYS A 19 -2.25 -8.59 -13.31
N VAL A 20 -2.60 -7.42 -12.79
CA VAL A 20 -2.51 -7.13 -11.36
C VAL A 20 -3.32 -8.15 -10.57
N LYS A 21 -4.55 -8.42 -10.98
CA LYS A 21 -5.41 -9.39 -10.30
C LYS A 21 -4.85 -10.80 -10.35
N GLU A 22 -4.29 -11.18 -11.49
CA GLU A 22 -3.64 -12.48 -11.65
C GLU A 22 -2.49 -12.65 -10.66
N GLU A 23 -1.61 -11.65 -10.58
CA GLU A 23 -0.46 -11.72 -9.69
C GLU A 23 -0.86 -11.74 -8.21
N ILE A 24 -1.91 -10.99 -7.85
CA ILE A 24 -2.44 -11.02 -6.49
C ILE A 24 -2.95 -12.43 -6.17
N GLY A 25 -3.65 -13.06 -7.10
CA GLY A 25 -4.17 -14.42 -6.93
C GLY A 25 -3.05 -15.43 -6.72
N GLU A 26 -1.99 -15.33 -7.51
CA GLU A 26 -0.83 -16.21 -7.37
C GLU A 26 -0.13 -16.03 -6.03
N PHE A 27 -0.02 -14.79 -5.57
CA PHE A 27 0.54 -14.49 -4.24
C PHE A 27 -0.32 -15.12 -3.14
N GLN A 28 -1.63 -14.93 -3.22
CA GLN A 28 -2.56 -15.49 -2.23
C GLN A 28 -2.48 -17.02 -2.17
N ASP A 29 -2.33 -17.67 -3.33
CA ASP A 29 -2.19 -19.12 -3.39
C ASP A 29 -0.92 -19.59 -2.66
N GLU A 30 0.19 -18.89 -2.84
CA GLU A 30 1.43 -19.27 -2.16
C GLU A 30 1.39 -19.00 -0.67
N VAL A 31 0.67 -17.96 -0.23
CA VAL A 31 0.43 -17.70 1.19
C VAL A 31 -0.41 -18.84 1.77
N ALA A 32 -1.44 -19.28 1.05
CA ALA A 32 -2.29 -20.40 1.50
C ALA A 32 -1.50 -21.69 1.60
N ASN A 33 -0.52 -21.89 0.73
CA ASN A 33 0.35 -23.07 0.76
C ASN A 33 1.46 -22.98 1.80
N MET A 34 1.55 -21.84 2.49
CA MET A 34 2.55 -21.59 3.52
C MET A 34 4.00 -21.70 3.03
N ASP A 35 4.21 -21.41 1.76
CA ASP A 35 5.56 -21.37 1.17
C ASP A 35 6.03 -19.92 1.14
N LYS A 36 6.81 -19.56 2.13
CA LYS A 36 7.27 -18.18 2.33
C LYS A 36 8.15 -17.68 1.17
N ASP A 37 9.05 -18.52 0.68
CA ASP A 37 9.97 -18.12 -0.37
C ASP A 37 9.25 -17.85 -1.68
N LYS A 38 8.29 -18.72 -2.03
CA LYS A 38 7.47 -18.52 -3.21
C LYS A 38 6.53 -17.34 -3.05
N ALA A 39 5.97 -17.16 -1.86
CA ALA A 39 5.10 -16.01 -1.57
C ALA A 39 5.87 -14.70 -1.72
N GLU A 40 7.11 -14.65 -1.27
CA GLU A 40 7.95 -13.47 -1.40
C GLU A 40 8.21 -13.14 -2.87
N ALA A 41 8.54 -14.15 -3.67
CA ALA A 41 8.75 -13.96 -5.11
C ALA A 41 7.46 -13.46 -5.79
N GLU A 42 6.32 -14.05 -5.45
CA GLU A 42 5.03 -13.64 -6.01
C GLU A 42 4.64 -12.22 -5.56
N PHE A 43 5.00 -11.84 -4.35
CA PHE A 43 4.76 -10.47 -3.90
C PHE A 43 5.57 -9.47 -4.73
N GLY A 44 6.81 -9.82 -5.08
CA GLY A 44 7.60 -9.01 -6.00
C GLY A 44 6.91 -8.83 -7.34
N ASP A 45 6.29 -9.88 -7.85
CA ASP A 45 5.53 -9.81 -9.10
C ASP A 45 4.30 -8.92 -8.97
N VAL A 46 3.62 -8.95 -7.81
CA VAL A 46 2.50 -8.03 -7.55
C VAL A 46 2.99 -6.58 -7.61
N MET A 47 4.10 -6.29 -6.94
CA MET A 47 4.66 -4.94 -6.94
C MET A 47 5.04 -4.49 -8.35
N PHE A 48 5.66 -5.36 -9.11
CA PHE A 48 6.04 -5.07 -10.49
C PHE A 48 4.81 -4.74 -11.34
N SER A 49 3.75 -5.53 -11.20
CA SER A 49 2.52 -5.31 -11.96
C SER A 49 1.85 -3.99 -11.58
N LEU A 50 1.88 -3.62 -10.30
CA LEU A 50 1.35 -2.33 -9.83
C LEU A 50 2.17 -1.15 -10.38
N ILE A 51 3.49 -1.27 -10.39
CA ILE A 51 4.36 -0.25 -10.95
C ILE A 51 4.06 -0.05 -12.43
N ASN A 52 3.85 -1.17 -13.14
CA ASN A 52 3.52 -1.11 -14.55
C ASN A 52 2.14 -0.43 -14.78
N ALA A 53 1.17 -0.73 -13.91
CA ALA A 53 -0.13 -0.06 -13.96
C ALA A 53 0.01 1.44 -13.75
N ALA A 54 0.86 1.86 -12.81
CA ALA A 54 1.09 3.28 -12.54
C ALA A 54 1.61 4.00 -13.79
N ARG A 55 2.45 3.33 -14.58
CA ARG A 55 3.00 3.92 -15.80
C ARG A 55 1.93 4.30 -16.81
N LEU A 56 0.85 3.53 -16.90
CA LEU A 56 -0.25 3.85 -17.81
C LEU A 56 -0.87 5.21 -17.52
N TYR A 57 -0.88 5.60 -16.25
CA TYR A 57 -1.47 6.86 -15.82
C TYR A 57 -0.43 7.94 -15.60
N LYS A 58 0.81 7.67 -15.98
CA LYS A 58 1.94 8.60 -15.79
C LYS A 58 2.14 8.98 -14.32
N ILE A 59 1.87 8.05 -13.44
CA ILE A 59 2.05 8.22 -12.00
C ILE A 59 3.43 7.70 -11.62
N ASN A 60 4.15 8.45 -10.80
CA ASN A 60 5.41 8.01 -10.23
C ASN A 60 5.11 7.22 -8.95
N PRO A 61 5.37 5.90 -8.93
CA PRO A 61 5.03 5.07 -7.77
C PRO A 61 5.76 5.48 -6.50
N ASP A 62 7.03 5.89 -6.62
CA ASP A 62 7.82 6.30 -5.46
C ASP A 62 7.25 7.56 -4.83
N ASN A 63 6.87 8.54 -5.64
CA ASN A 63 6.24 9.76 -5.14
C ASN A 63 4.88 9.46 -4.51
N ALA A 64 4.11 8.58 -5.13
CA ALA A 64 2.81 8.21 -4.60
C ALA A 64 2.95 7.55 -3.22
N LEU A 65 3.91 6.64 -3.07
CA LEU A 65 4.16 5.98 -1.80
C LEU A 65 4.66 6.99 -0.75
N GLU A 66 5.51 7.93 -1.15
CA GLU A 66 6.01 8.96 -0.23
C GLU A 66 4.88 9.82 0.31
N LEU A 67 3.91 10.18 -0.53
CA LEU A 67 2.74 10.93 -0.08
C LEU A 67 1.97 10.15 1.00
N THR A 68 1.83 8.84 0.80
CA THR A 68 1.18 7.98 1.79
C THR A 68 1.99 7.87 3.07
N ASN A 69 3.31 7.75 2.97
CA ASN A 69 4.19 7.68 4.12
C ASN A 69 4.11 8.95 4.96
N GLN A 70 4.12 10.12 4.31
CA GLN A 70 4.00 11.39 5.00
C GLN A 70 2.64 11.54 5.70
N LYS A 71 1.59 11.09 5.04
CA LYS A 71 0.25 11.09 5.61
C LYS A 71 0.18 10.20 6.84
N PHE A 72 0.79 9.02 6.78
CA PHE A 72 0.86 8.09 7.90
C PHE A 72 1.58 8.73 9.09
N ILE A 73 2.73 9.36 8.83
CA ILE A 73 3.51 10.02 9.88
C ILE A 73 2.69 11.12 10.56
N ARG A 74 2.00 11.95 9.79
CA ARG A 74 1.17 13.01 10.36
C ARG A 74 0.06 12.47 11.25
N ARG A 75 -0.60 11.42 10.80
CA ARG A 75 -1.69 10.80 11.57
C ARG A 75 -1.18 10.09 12.81
N PHE A 76 -0.04 9.44 12.70
CA PHE A 76 0.59 8.78 13.85
C PHE A 76 1.00 9.80 14.90
N ASN A 77 1.58 10.92 14.50
CA ASN A 77 1.95 12.00 15.41
C ASN A 77 0.70 12.56 16.10
N TYR A 78 -0.39 12.72 15.38
CA TYR A 78 -1.65 13.17 15.95
C TYR A 78 -2.15 12.19 17.01
N LEU A 79 -2.08 10.90 16.71
CA LEU A 79 -2.47 9.84 17.64
C LEU A 79 -1.64 9.89 18.92
N GLU A 80 -0.32 10.02 18.79
CA GLU A 80 0.58 10.11 19.94
C GLU A 80 0.27 11.32 20.81
N GLU A 81 0.15 12.49 20.20
CA GLU A 81 -0.14 13.73 20.92
C GLU A 81 -1.45 13.64 21.69
N HIS A 82 -2.47 13.09 21.06
CA HIS A 82 -3.77 12.96 21.69
C HIS A 82 -3.71 11.99 22.86
N THR A 83 -2.97 10.91 22.71
CA THR A 83 -2.79 9.90 23.74
C THR A 83 -2.07 10.48 24.96
N ILE A 84 -1.01 11.26 24.72
CA ILE A 84 -0.24 11.91 25.78
C ILE A 84 -1.11 12.90 26.55
N LYS A 85 -1.93 13.68 25.87
CA LYS A 85 -2.84 14.65 26.51
C LYS A 85 -3.83 13.98 27.44
N GLU A 86 -4.24 12.77 27.14
CA GLU A 86 -5.17 12.02 27.98
C GLU A 86 -4.48 11.23 29.09
N GLY A 87 -3.15 11.30 29.14
CA GLY A 87 -2.37 10.61 30.15
C GLY A 87 -2.28 9.10 29.93
N LYS A 88 -2.58 8.65 28.72
CA LYS A 88 -2.52 7.24 28.36
C LYS A 88 -1.29 6.97 27.50
N SER A 89 -0.86 5.71 27.44
CA SER A 89 0.15 5.28 26.48
C SER A 89 -0.53 4.48 25.38
N LEU A 90 0.11 4.41 24.20
CA LEU A 90 -0.42 3.64 23.09
C LEU A 90 -0.63 2.18 23.45
N LYS A 91 0.21 1.65 24.35
CA LYS A 91 0.10 0.26 24.81
C LYS A 91 -1.19 -0.02 25.57
N ASP A 92 -1.75 0.99 26.20
CA ASP A 92 -2.94 0.87 27.02
C ASP A 92 -4.22 1.19 26.26
N MET A 93 -4.11 1.54 25.00
CA MET A 93 -5.27 1.88 24.18
C MET A 93 -5.78 0.66 23.43
N SER A 94 -7.10 0.56 23.33
CA SER A 94 -7.72 -0.46 22.50
C SER A 94 -7.58 -0.06 21.01
N LEU A 95 -7.71 -1.05 20.14
CA LEU A 95 -7.70 -0.78 18.71
C LEU A 95 -8.83 0.18 18.32
N GLU A 96 -9.98 0.04 18.95
CA GLU A 96 -11.13 0.92 18.71
C GLU A 96 -10.82 2.37 19.07
N GLU A 97 -10.14 2.59 20.19
CA GLU A 97 -9.74 3.93 20.60
C GLU A 97 -8.74 4.54 19.59
N MET A 98 -7.76 3.74 19.18
CA MET A 98 -6.78 4.20 18.19
C MET A 98 -7.44 4.53 16.85
N ASP A 99 -8.37 3.70 16.40
CA ASP A 99 -9.09 3.93 15.15
C ASP A 99 -9.93 5.21 15.21
N ALA A 100 -10.56 5.48 16.35
CA ALA A 100 -11.37 6.68 16.51
C ALA A 100 -10.51 7.94 16.36
N ILE A 101 -9.33 7.96 16.98
CA ILE A 101 -8.41 9.09 16.89
C ILE A 101 -7.83 9.22 15.48
N TRP A 102 -7.51 8.10 14.87
CA TRP A 102 -7.01 8.05 13.49
C TRP A 102 -8.04 8.64 12.51
N ASN A 103 -9.29 8.26 12.68
CA ASN A 103 -10.37 8.78 11.84
C ASN A 103 -10.60 10.28 12.08
N GLU A 104 -10.42 10.73 13.31
CA GLU A 104 -10.46 12.15 13.63
C GLU A 104 -9.37 12.91 12.88
N ALA A 105 -8.15 12.36 12.84
CA ALA A 105 -7.05 12.95 12.09
C ALA A 105 -7.39 13.08 10.60
N LYS A 106 -8.00 12.05 10.03
CA LYS A 106 -8.44 12.08 8.64
C LYS A 106 -9.44 13.21 8.38
N LYS A 107 -10.39 13.42 9.29
CA LYS A 107 -11.38 14.48 9.16
C LYS A 107 -10.76 15.86 9.24
N LYS A 108 -9.64 16.00 9.92
CA LYS A 108 -8.91 17.26 10.03
C LYS A 108 -7.97 17.51 8.84
N GLY A 109 -7.97 16.61 7.87
CA GLY A 109 -7.15 16.75 6.67
C GLY A 109 -5.71 16.28 6.82
N LEU A 110 -5.42 15.54 7.87
CA LEU A 110 -4.07 15.02 8.10
C LEU A 110 -3.81 13.71 7.37
#